data_71aaf1b9262ba34aee7340e12eb2028e
#
_entry.id   71aaf1b9262ba34aee7340e12eb2028e
#
_cell.length_a   1.000
_cell.length_b   1.000
_cell.length_c   1.000
_cell.angle_alpha   90.00
_cell.angle_beta   90.00
_cell.angle_gamma   90.00
#
_symmetry.space_group_name_H-M   'P 1'
#
loop_
_entity.id
_entity.type
_entity.pdbx_description
1 polymer ?
#
loop_
_entity_poly.entity_id
_entity_poly.type
_entity_poly.pdbx_seq_one_letter_code
_entity_poly.pdbx_strand_id
1 'polypeptide(L)'
;MNIHSGTKKYIILEIVLGILVVVLAGSMLFQKKEKEFYKVAVVLPDSDSRQWSSLKYGLRMASEDCEANMVVISTDDIASMEDEASIIQFAIKKGADAVIVKPIPGADSEELLQTISAKIPVMLIGSSAGYNRSQSAYATTEADAAALVKQLVQEVLKDYGGDIRGKTFGIFSSDVASDVTYVKKGGVCSELERMGAQIDWKLTGNLNEDGLTILEKQKPVDVVLTLDDRSVVQAGTCSKENRLHGADVYGIGNSTESVYYLDNGSVKCLVVPDEFGAGYQCMTQVVHKLNGDIRKMEDQTVQYTVIRRSELFSERNQELLFIMSQ
;
A
#
# COMPACT_ATOMS: atom_id res chain seq x y z
N MET A 1 -24.45 32.92 78.15
CA MET A 1 -25.28 33.03 76.94
C MET A 1 -24.42 32.97 75.70
N ASN A 2 -24.18 31.74 75.16
CA ASN A 2 -23.21 31.48 74.12
C ASN A 2 -23.88 30.73 72.92
N ILE A 3 -24.90 31.37 72.35
CA ILE A 3 -25.64 30.75 71.20
C ILE A 3 -25.01 31.14 69.83
N HIS A 4 -24.16 32.17 69.77
CA HIS A 4 -23.62 32.73 68.59
C HIS A 4 -22.35 31.98 68.01
N SER A 5 -21.73 31.10 68.81
CA SER A 5 -20.52 30.39 68.33
C SER A 5 -20.83 29.15 67.53
N GLY A 6 -21.99 28.50 67.75
CA GLY A 6 -22.37 27.29 66.98
C GLY A 6 -22.77 27.61 65.55
N THR A 7 -23.58 28.64 65.33
CA THR A 7 -24.12 29.03 64.05
C THR A 7 -22.99 29.43 63.06
N LYS A 8 -21.98 30.14 63.56
CA LYS A 8 -20.79 30.49 62.69
C LYS A 8 -20.00 29.27 62.20
N LYS A 9 -19.90 28.22 63.04
CA LYS A 9 -19.20 26.98 62.68
C LYS A 9 -19.96 26.20 61.59
N TYR A 10 -21.29 26.16 61.62
CA TYR A 10 -22.11 25.52 60.60
C TYR A 10 -22.07 26.28 59.29
N ILE A 11 -22.11 27.60 59.29
CA ILE A 11 -21.97 28.43 58.06
C ILE A 11 -20.60 28.24 57.42
N ILE A 12 -19.54 28.18 58.25
CA ILE A 12 -18.18 27.92 57.71
C ILE A 12 -18.11 26.51 57.11
N LEU A 13 -18.73 25.52 57.75
CA LEU A 13 -18.75 24.13 57.22
C LEU A 13 -19.49 24.03 55.89
N GLU A 14 -20.64 24.73 55.75
CA GLU A 14 -21.39 24.78 54.48
C GLU A 14 -20.59 25.44 53.35
N ILE A 15 -19.90 26.54 53.64
CA ILE A 15 -19.05 27.22 52.66
C ILE A 15 -17.89 26.31 52.20
N VAL A 16 -17.24 25.62 53.16
CA VAL A 16 -16.15 24.69 52.84
C VAL A 16 -16.66 23.52 52.00
N LEU A 17 -17.84 22.98 52.35
CA LEU A 17 -18.47 21.90 51.57
C LEU A 17 -18.84 22.36 50.17
N GLY A 18 -19.37 23.56 50.01
CA GLY A 18 -19.68 24.17 48.71
C GLY A 18 -18.44 24.37 47.86
N ILE A 19 -17.35 24.87 48.43
CA ILE A 19 -16.07 25.00 47.73
C ILE A 19 -15.53 23.62 47.32
N LEU A 20 -15.62 22.63 48.22
CA LEU A 20 -15.17 21.25 47.88
C LEU A 20 -15.95 20.66 46.71
N VAL A 21 -17.28 20.86 46.69
CA VAL A 21 -18.13 20.40 45.58
C VAL A 21 -17.77 21.10 44.27
N VAL A 22 -17.51 22.41 44.30
CA VAL A 22 -17.08 23.17 43.11
C VAL A 22 -15.70 22.71 42.62
N VAL A 23 -14.77 22.44 43.52
CA VAL A 23 -13.44 21.94 43.22
C VAL A 23 -13.53 20.52 42.64
N LEU A 24 -14.35 19.63 43.18
CA LEU A 24 -14.58 18.29 42.67
C LEU A 24 -15.27 18.32 41.30
N ALA A 25 -16.29 19.15 41.12
CA ALA A 25 -16.95 19.35 39.84
C ALA A 25 -15.99 19.92 38.80
N GLY A 26 -15.15 20.90 39.18
CA GLY A 26 -14.10 21.44 38.36
C GLY A 26 -13.06 20.36 37.99
N SER A 27 -12.60 19.55 38.95
CA SER A 27 -11.66 18.47 38.68
C SER A 27 -12.23 17.39 37.74
N MET A 28 -13.53 17.09 37.84
CA MET A 28 -14.21 16.19 36.90
C MET A 28 -14.31 16.80 35.50
N LEU A 29 -14.51 18.11 35.37
CA LEU A 29 -14.51 18.81 34.08
C LEU A 29 -13.10 18.94 33.49
N PHE A 30 -12.07 18.98 34.35
CA PHE A 30 -10.65 18.99 33.95
C PHE A 30 -9.99 17.60 33.96
N GLN A 31 -10.69 16.51 34.31
CA GLN A 31 -10.21 15.19 33.97
C GLN A 31 -10.09 15.17 32.45
N LYS A 32 -8.84 15.21 31.96
CA LYS A 32 -8.54 14.96 30.56
C LYS A 32 -9.30 13.68 30.22
N LYS A 33 -10.34 13.78 29.37
CA LYS A 33 -10.80 12.62 28.63
C LYS A 33 -9.54 11.95 28.10
N GLU A 34 -9.28 10.70 28.45
CA GLU A 34 -8.24 9.94 27.77
C GLU A 34 -8.50 10.16 26.29
N LYS A 35 -7.52 10.69 25.58
CA LYS A 35 -7.65 11.01 24.16
C LYS A 35 -7.89 9.68 23.47
N GLU A 36 -9.13 9.36 23.17
CA GLU A 36 -9.45 8.19 22.37
C GLU A 36 -8.82 8.42 21.00
N PHE A 37 -7.76 7.68 20.71
CA PHE A 37 -7.14 7.71 19.39
C PHE A 37 -8.08 7.09 18.36
N TYR A 38 -8.21 7.73 17.22
CA TYR A 38 -8.97 7.17 16.11
C TYR A 38 -8.44 5.79 15.73
N LYS A 39 -9.35 4.87 15.53
CA LYS A 39 -9.03 3.51 15.12
C LYS A 39 -9.16 3.36 13.62
N VAL A 40 -8.03 3.18 12.94
CA VAL A 40 -7.97 3.00 11.50
C VAL A 40 -7.72 1.52 11.18
N ALA A 41 -8.69 0.87 10.54
CA ALA A 41 -8.53 -0.51 10.09
C ALA A 41 -7.81 -0.56 8.74
N VAL A 42 -6.87 -1.50 8.61
CA VAL A 42 -6.12 -1.76 7.38
C VAL A 42 -6.48 -3.16 6.89
N VAL A 43 -7.00 -3.24 5.67
CA VAL A 43 -7.46 -4.49 5.03
C VAL A 43 -6.60 -4.72 3.77
N LEU A 44 -5.81 -5.79 3.80
CA LEU A 44 -4.91 -6.19 2.73
C LEU A 44 -5.13 -7.67 2.43
N PRO A 45 -5.20 -8.11 1.16
CA PRO A 45 -5.21 -9.54 0.86
C PRO A 45 -3.86 -10.15 1.28
N ASP A 46 -3.88 -11.36 1.84
CA ASP A 46 -2.69 -12.02 2.39
C ASP A 46 -1.88 -11.05 3.27
N SER A 47 -2.54 -10.57 4.33
CA SER A 47 -2.04 -9.45 5.15
C SER A 47 -0.66 -9.70 5.77
N ASP A 48 -0.26 -10.96 5.92
CA ASP A 48 1.04 -11.37 6.49
C ASP A 48 2.15 -11.44 5.43
N SER A 49 1.80 -11.30 4.16
CA SER A 49 2.77 -11.29 3.08
C SER A 49 3.82 -10.19 3.23
N ARG A 50 5.07 -10.54 2.93
CA ARG A 50 6.22 -9.62 3.01
C ARG A 50 6.14 -8.47 2.01
N GLN A 51 5.40 -8.65 0.93
CA GLN A 51 5.19 -7.58 -0.06
C GLN A 51 4.60 -6.31 0.56
N TRP A 52 3.84 -6.43 1.67
CA TRP A 52 3.23 -5.29 2.36
C TRP A 52 4.11 -4.67 3.44
N SER A 53 5.34 -5.11 3.60
CA SER A 53 6.19 -4.69 4.72
C SER A 53 6.45 -3.18 4.72
N SER A 54 6.91 -2.61 3.61
CA SER A 54 7.16 -1.16 3.48
C SER A 54 5.89 -0.33 3.66
N LEU A 55 4.78 -0.76 3.03
CA LEU A 55 3.49 -0.11 3.16
C LEU A 55 3.01 -0.08 4.62
N LYS A 56 3.02 -1.25 5.29
CA LYS A 56 2.61 -1.37 6.70
C LYS A 56 3.49 -0.53 7.62
N TYR A 57 4.78 -0.42 7.32
CA TYR A 57 5.69 0.41 8.08
C TYR A 57 5.35 1.91 7.93
N GLY A 58 5.10 2.38 6.70
CA GLY A 58 4.66 3.76 6.44
C GLY A 58 3.34 4.09 7.13
N LEU A 59 2.36 3.17 7.05
CA LEU A 59 1.09 3.30 7.77
C LEU A 59 1.29 3.42 9.29
N ARG A 60 2.18 2.60 9.86
CA ARG A 60 2.48 2.61 11.31
C ARG A 60 3.14 3.92 11.72
N MET A 61 4.18 4.36 11.02
CA MET A 61 4.88 5.62 11.33
C MET A 61 3.92 6.80 11.30
N ALA A 62 3.08 6.90 10.27
CA ALA A 62 2.08 7.95 10.20
C ALA A 62 1.01 7.82 11.30
N SER A 63 0.63 6.60 11.71
CA SER A 63 -0.31 6.42 12.82
C SER A 63 0.26 6.90 14.15
N GLU A 64 1.56 6.71 14.39
CA GLU A 64 2.26 7.23 15.56
C GLU A 64 2.34 8.76 15.54
N ASP A 65 2.75 9.35 14.40
CA ASP A 65 2.88 10.79 14.22
C ASP A 65 1.52 11.53 14.33
N CYS A 66 0.46 10.90 13.84
CA CYS A 66 -0.90 11.45 13.86
C CYS A 66 -1.70 11.06 15.12
N GLU A 67 -1.09 10.37 16.09
CA GLU A 67 -1.76 9.88 17.31
C GLU A 67 -3.02 9.07 16.99
N ALA A 68 -2.91 8.11 16.06
CA ALA A 68 -3.98 7.18 15.69
C ALA A 68 -3.63 5.74 16.07
N ASN A 69 -4.61 4.88 16.12
CA ASN A 69 -4.46 3.45 16.41
C ASN A 69 -4.67 2.64 15.12
N MET A 70 -3.59 2.14 14.54
CA MET A 70 -3.63 1.28 13.37
C MET A 70 -3.96 -0.17 13.77
N VAL A 71 -4.94 -0.76 13.09
CA VAL A 71 -5.31 -2.17 13.28
C VAL A 71 -5.29 -2.86 11.92
N VAL A 72 -4.29 -3.69 11.68
CA VAL A 72 -4.27 -4.57 10.50
C VAL A 72 -5.21 -5.74 10.77
N ILE A 73 -6.18 -5.93 9.89
CA ILE A 73 -7.07 -7.10 9.95
C ILE A 73 -6.32 -8.26 9.33
N SER A 74 -6.15 -9.34 10.12
CA SER A 74 -5.53 -10.57 9.62
C SER A 74 -6.44 -11.22 8.58
N THR A 75 -5.91 -11.42 7.39
CA THR A 75 -6.61 -12.03 6.27
C THR A 75 -5.68 -13.01 5.55
N ASP A 76 -6.28 -14.06 5.01
CA ASP A 76 -5.71 -14.82 3.90
C ASP A 76 -5.96 -14.07 2.58
N ASP A 77 -5.85 -14.73 1.44
CA ASP A 77 -6.31 -14.16 0.17
C ASP A 77 -7.81 -13.84 0.27
N ILE A 78 -8.17 -12.61 -0.09
CA ILE A 78 -9.58 -12.19 -0.17
C ILE A 78 -10.11 -12.65 -1.52
N ALA A 79 -10.94 -13.69 -1.52
CA ALA A 79 -11.33 -14.37 -2.73
C ALA A 79 -12.54 -13.72 -3.45
N SER A 80 -13.37 -12.96 -2.73
CA SER A 80 -14.60 -12.39 -3.27
C SER A 80 -14.93 -11.02 -2.66
N MET A 81 -15.79 -10.28 -3.35
CA MET A 81 -16.34 -9.01 -2.86
C MET A 81 -17.14 -9.20 -1.57
N GLU A 82 -17.83 -10.32 -1.42
CA GLU A 82 -18.58 -10.66 -0.21
C GLU A 82 -17.65 -10.86 0.98
N ASP A 83 -16.49 -11.47 0.77
CA ASP A 83 -15.45 -11.62 1.80
C ASP A 83 -14.88 -10.25 2.18
N GLU A 84 -14.52 -9.42 1.19
CA GLU A 84 -14.04 -8.03 1.43
C GLU A 84 -15.07 -7.23 2.23
N ALA A 85 -16.34 -7.26 1.79
CA ALA A 85 -17.45 -6.61 2.49
C ALA A 85 -17.58 -7.05 3.95
N SER A 86 -17.51 -8.36 4.17
CA SER A 86 -17.64 -8.95 5.51
C SER A 86 -16.50 -8.52 6.42
N ILE A 87 -15.27 -8.49 5.92
CA ILE A 87 -14.07 -8.04 6.65
C ILE A 87 -14.20 -6.57 7.03
N ILE A 88 -14.58 -5.72 6.09
CA ILE A 88 -14.74 -4.27 6.35
C ILE A 88 -15.87 -4.01 7.34
N GLN A 89 -17.03 -4.67 7.17
CA GLN A 89 -18.14 -4.55 8.11
C GLN A 89 -17.78 -5.04 9.51
N PHE A 90 -16.99 -6.11 9.62
CA PHE A 90 -16.45 -6.57 10.89
C PHE A 90 -15.55 -5.50 11.53
N ALA A 91 -14.65 -4.86 10.77
CA ALA A 91 -13.80 -3.79 11.27
C ALA A 91 -14.63 -2.61 11.81
N ILE A 92 -15.65 -2.17 11.05
CA ILE A 92 -16.57 -1.11 11.46
C ILE A 92 -17.32 -1.50 12.75
N LYS A 93 -17.84 -2.72 12.83
CA LYS A 93 -18.52 -3.23 14.03
C LYS A 93 -17.60 -3.30 15.25
N LYS A 94 -16.30 -3.46 15.04
CA LYS A 94 -15.25 -3.43 16.07
C LYS A 94 -14.79 -2.01 16.40
N GLY A 95 -15.47 -1.00 15.88
CA GLY A 95 -15.24 0.41 16.19
C GLY A 95 -14.12 1.05 15.37
N ALA A 96 -13.92 0.62 14.13
CA ALA A 96 -13.06 1.35 13.21
C ALA A 96 -13.73 2.67 12.79
N ASP A 97 -12.98 3.78 12.92
CA ASP A 97 -13.42 5.11 12.52
C ASP A 97 -13.15 5.39 11.04
N ALA A 98 -12.21 4.66 10.45
CA ALA A 98 -11.88 4.71 9.03
C ALA A 98 -11.29 3.37 8.56
N VAL A 99 -11.24 3.19 7.22
CA VAL A 99 -10.67 2.00 6.58
C VAL A 99 -9.66 2.41 5.51
N ILE A 100 -8.51 1.74 5.52
CA ILE A 100 -7.54 1.73 4.43
C ILE A 100 -7.58 0.33 3.83
N VAL A 101 -7.86 0.21 2.54
CA VAL A 101 -8.09 -1.10 1.91
C VAL A 101 -7.37 -1.21 0.57
N LYS A 102 -6.75 -2.37 0.33
CA LYS A 102 -6.35 -2.80 -1.01
C LYS A 102 -7.55 -3.54 -1.61
N PRO A 103 -8.33 -2.89 -2.49
CA PRO A 103 -9.56 -3.48 -2.99
C PRO A 103 -9.26 -4.69 -3.89
N ILE A 104 -10.16 -5.66 -3.86
CA ILE A 104 -10.20 -6.70 -4.89
C ILE A 104 -10.68 -6.07 -6.21
N PRO A 105 -10.21 -6.56 -7.37
CA PRO A 105 -10.65 -6.04 -8.65
C PRO A 105 -12.14 -6.31 -8.91
N GLY A 106 -12.85 -5.33 -9.43
CA GLY A 106 -14.24 -5.46 -9.87
C GLY A 106 -15.09 -4.23 -9.62
N ALA A 107 -16.04 -3.93 -10.52
CA ALA A 107 -16.93 -2.79 -10.41
C ALA A 107 -17.83 -2.84 -9.15
N ASP A 108 -18.22 -4.05 -8.75
CA ASP A 108 -19.09 -4.26 -7.59
C ASP A 108 -18.37 -3.96 -6.26
N SER A 109 -17.05 -4.23 -6.18
CA SER A 109 -16.21 -3.84 -5.04
C SER A 109 -16.19 -2.32 -4.88
N GLU A 110 -16.13 -1.60 -6.00
CA GLU A 110 -16.14 -0.14 -6.01
C GLU A 110 -17.46 0.42 -5.46
N GLU A 111 -18.61 -0.07 -5.90
CA GLU A 111 -19.92 0.38 -5.42
C GLU A 111 -20.06 0.14 -3.91
N LEU A 112 -19.57 -1.01 -3.44
CA LEU A 112 -19.51 -1.33 -2.01
C LEU A 112 -18.68 -0.30 -1.25
N LEU A 113 -17.47 -0.01 -1.71
CA LEU A 113 -16.54 0.91 -1.03
C LEU A 113 -17.06 2.35 -1.04
N GLN A 114 -17.72 2.77 -2.11
CA GLN A 114 -18.45 4.06 -2.16
C GLN A 114 -19.56 4.10 -1.12
N THR A 115 -20.35 3.03 -0.98
CA THR A 115 -21.41 2.93 0.03
C THR A 115 -20.85 3.02 1.45
N ILE A 116 -19.69 2.40 1.71
CA ILE A 116 -19.01 2.47 3.00
C ILE A 116 -18.47 3.88 3.26
N SER A 117 -17.93 4.55 2.24
CA SER A 117 -17.36 5.89 2.36
C SER A 117 -18.38 6.97 2.70
N ALA A 118 -19.67 6.70 2.50
CA ALA A 118 -20.74 7.56 3.02
C ALA A 118 -20.88 7.53 4.56
N LYS A 119 -20.30 6.53 5.22
CA LYS A 119 -20.39 6.33 6.68
C LYS A 119 -19.09 6.67 7.39
N ILE A 120 -17.96 6.24 6.85
CA ILE A 120 -16.62 6.45 7.40
C ILE A 120 -15.62 6.76 6.27
N PRO A 121 -14.50 7.46 6.53
CA PRO A 121 -13.46 7.66 5.53
C PRO A 121 -12.90 6.33 5.01
N VAL A 122 -12.71 6.26 3.68
CA VAL A 122 -12.11 5.12 2.98
C VAL A 122 -10.95 5.60 2.12
N MET A 123 -9.77 5.03 2.34
CA MET A 123 -8.60 5.23 1.50
C MET A 123 -8.24 3.93 0.79
N LEU A 124 -8.05 4.00 -0.50
CA LEU A 124 -7.65 2.84 -1.30
C LEU A 124 -6.14 2.80 -1.52
N ILE A 125 -5.61 1.60 -1.51
CA ILE A 125 -4.24 1.30 -1.93
C ILE A 125 -4.32 0.71 -3.33
N GLY A 126 -3.89 1.49 -4.32
CA GLY A 126 -4.12 1.19 -5.72
C GLY A 126 -5.53 1.56 -6.16
N SER A 127 -5.71 1.86 -7.44
CA SER A 127 -7.04 2.19 -7.96
C SER A 127 -7.68 0.96 -8.59
N SER A 128 -9.01 0.91 -8.52
CA SER A 128 -9.79 0.29 -9.57
C SER A 128 -10.20 1.39 -10.56
N ALA A 129 -10.16 1.11 -11.86
CA ALA A 129 -10.54 2.07 -12.88
C ALA A 129 -12.06 2.32 -12.81
N GLY A 130 -12.47 3.57 -12.70
CA GLY A 130 -13.90 3.91 -12.83
C GLY A 130 -14.51 4.78 -11.72
N TYR A 131 -13.73 5.24 -10.76
CA TYR A 131 -14.23 5.97 -9.59
C TYR A 131 -15.04 7.23 -9.89
N ASN A 132 -16.23 7.30 -9.34
CA ASN A 132 -16.97 8.56 -9.21
C ASN A 132 -16.38 9.36 -8.02
N ARG A 133 -15.41 10.22 -8.32
CA ARG A 133 -14.62 11.03 -7.37
C ARG A 133 -15.43 12.13 -6.65
N SER A 134 -16.73 11.97 -6.53
CA SER A 134 -17.59 13.01 -5.94
C SER A 134 -17.61 13.01 -4.42
N GLN A 135 -17.19 11.95 -3.77
CA GLN A 135 -17.26 11.82 -2.31
C GLN A 135 -16.02 12.39 -1.61
N SER A 136 -16.24 13.21 -0.58
CA SER A 136 -15.17 13.91 0.13
C SER A 136 -14.37 13.02 1.10
N ALA A 137 -14.84 11.82 1.39
CA ALA A 137 -14.24 10.88 2.35
C ALA A 137 -13.70 9.60 1.66
N TYR A 138 -13.37 9.72 0.37
CA TYR A 138 -12.91 8.63 -0.47
C TYR A 138 -11.77 9.10 -1.37
N ALA A 139 -10.65 8.41 -1.35
CA ALA A 139 -9.49 8.71 -2.18
C ALA A 139 -8.65 7.45 -2.43
N THR A 140 -7.72 7.53 -3.35
CA THR A 140 -6.80 6.45 -3.71
C THR A 140 -5.35 6.90 -3.63
N THR A 141 -4.48 5.98 -3.28
CA THR A 141 -3.01 6.14 -3.33
C THR A 141 -2.45 5.11 -4.27
N GLU A 142 -1.91 5.54 -5.40
CA GLU A 142 -1.47 4.64 -6.46
C GLU A 142 -0.19 5.12 -7.14
N ALA A 143 0.68 4.16 -7.49
CA ALA A 143 1.76 4.43 -8.42
C ALA A 143 1.20 4.56 -9.84
N ASP A 144 1.70 5.54 -10.59
CA ASP A 144 1.35 5.69 -12.01
C ASP A 144 1.84 4.47 -12.80
N ALA A 145 0.91 3.55 -13.09
CA ALA A 145 1.20 2.30 -13.78
C ALA A 145 1.82 2.52 -15.16
N ALA A 146 1.42 3.56 -15.87
CA ALA A 146 1.97 3.90 -17.18
C ALA A 146 3.40 4.44 -17.07
N ALA A 147 3.66 5.30 -16.06
CA ALA A 147 4.99 5.81 -15.79
C ALA A 147 5.97 4.70 -15.38
N LEU A 148 5.54 3.78 -14.49
CA LEU A 148 6.36 2.62 -14.09
C LEU A 148 6.77 1.77 -15.29
N VAL A 149 5.82 1.44 -16.14
CA VAL A 149 6.05 0.62 -17.34
C VAL A 149 6.95 1.32 -18.34
N LYS A 150 6.69 2.59 -18.60
CA LYS A 150 7.53 3.39 -19.48
C LYS A 150 8.97 3.44 -18.97
N GLN A 151 9.15 3.63 -17.67
CA GLN A 151 10.48 3.62 -17.06
C GLN A 151 11.15 2.26 -17.18
N LEU A 152 10.40 1.16 -16.94
CA LEU A 152 10.94 -0.20 -17.08
C LEU A 152 11.46 -0.45 -18.50
N VAL A 153 10.70 -0.09 -19.54
CA VAL A 153 11.13 -0.21 -20.93
C VAL A 153 12.31 0.71 -21.25
N GLN A 154 12.36 1.92 -20.68
CA GLN A 154 13.51 2.82 -20.84
C GLN A 154 14.80 2.24 -20.24
N GLU A 155 14.73 1.50 -19.13
CA GLU A 155 15.91 0.85 -18.54
C GLU A 155 16.44 -0.27 -19.43
N VAL A 156 15.54 -1.05 -20.07
CA VAL A 156 15.95 -2.02 -21.10
C VAL A 156 16.63 -1.30 -22.27
N LEU A 157 15.99 -0.25 -22.78
CA LEU A 157 16.51 0.51 -23.94
C LEU A 157 17.94 1.04 -23.68
N LYS A 158 18.24 1.51 -22.45
CA LYS A 158 19.59 1.94 -22.06
C LYS A 158 20.62 0.82 -22.18
N ASP A 159 20.29 -0.39 -21.72
CA ASP A 159 21.21 -1.53 -21.73
C ASP A 159 21.45 -2.07 -23.14
N TYR A 160 20.48 -1.88 -24.04
CA TYR A 160 20.56 -2.27 -25.44
C TYR A 160 21.01 -1.11 -26.37
N GLY A 161 21.66 -0.09 -25.80
CA GLY A 161 22.27 1.00 -26.59
C GLY A 161 21.27 1.89 -27.32
N GLY A 162 20.03 1.97 -26.85
CA GLY A 162 18.96 2.81 -27.40
C GLY A 162 18.16 2.16 -28.53
N ASP A 163 18.41 0.90 -28.86
CA ASP A 163 17.69 0.19 -29.93
C ASP A 163 17.30 -1.24 -29.50
N ILE A 164 16.02 -1.52 -29.52
CA ILE A 164 15.45 -2.85 -29.21
C ILE A 164 14.67 -3.45 -30.38
N ARG A 165 14.83 -2.90 -31.58
CA ARG A 165 14.17 -3.44 -32.77
C ARG A 165 14.60 -4.89 -33.04
N GLY A 166 13.62 -5.76 -33.24
CA GLY A 166 13.83 -7.19 -33.46
C GLY A 166 14.23 -7.96 -32.20
N LYS A 167 14.36 -7.33 -31.05
CA LYS A 167 14.51 -8.02 -29.78
C LYS A 167 13.21 -8.67 -29.37
N THR A 168 13.32 -9.83 -28.73
CA THR A 168 12.20 -10.67 -28.32
C THR A 168 11.93 -10.51 -26.83
N PHE A 169 10.66 -10.39 -26.47
CA PHE A 169 10.22 -10.11 -25.11
C PHE A 169 9.20 -11.13 -24.60
N GLY A 170 9.37 -11.52 -23.34
CA GLY A 170 8.36 -12.15 -22.53
C GLY A 170 7.82 -11.17 -21.49
N ILE A 171 6.52 -11.18 -21.28
CA ILE A 171 5.86 -10.34 -20.26
C ILE A 171 5.22 -11.24 -19.21
N PHE A 172 5.58 -11.04 -17.95
CA PHE A 172 5.06 -11.84 -16.85
C PHE A 172 4.47 -10.98 -15.74
N SER A 173 3.29 -11.35 -15.25
CA SER A 173 2.64 -10.79 -14.07
C SER A 173 2.00 -11.89 -13.25
N SER A 174 2.23 -11.90 -11.94
CA SER A 174 1.59 -12.86 -11.04
C SER A 174 0.16 -12.45 -10.68
N ASP A 175 -0.18 -11.19 -10.82
CA ASP A 175 -1.50 -10.64 -10.53
C ASP A 175 -2.47 -10.89 -11.70
N VAL A 176 -3.53 -11.66 -11.45
CA VAL A 176 -4.43 -12.17 -12.50
C VAL A 176 -5.48 -11.17 -12.92
N ALA A 177 -5.91 -10.28 -12.05
CA ALA A 177 -7.21 -9.64 -12.22
C ALA A 177 -7.28 -8.14 -11.88
N SER A 178 -6.17 -7.44 -11.58
CA SER A 178 -6.28 -6.01 -11.29
C SER A 178 -6.30 -5.16 -12.56
N ASP A 179 -7.10 -4.09 -12.56
CA ASP A 179 -7.11 -3.08 -13.62
C ASP A 179 -5.71 -2.46 -13.80
N VAL A 180 -4.95 -2.33 -12.71
CA VAL A 180 -3.56 -1.88 -12.72
C VAL A 180 -2.68 -2.81 -13.55
N THR A 181 -2.84 -4.12 -13.37
CA THR A 181 -2.12 -5.11 -14.17
C THR A 181 -2.52 -5.04 -15.63
N TYR A 182 -3.80 -4.83 -15.92
CA TYR A 182 -4.26 -4.65 -17.29
C TYR A 182 -3.64 -3.41 -17.93
N VAL A 183 -3.60 -2.27 -17.22
CA VAL A 183 -2.97 -1.03 -17.68
C VAL A 183 -1.47 -1.21 -17.87
N LYS A 184 -0.78 -1.86 -16.94
CA LYS A 184 0.65 -2.16 -17.04
C LYS A 184 0.94 -3.03 -18.28
N LYS A 185 0.20 -4.12 -18.47
CA LYS A 185 0.37 -5.03 -19.63
C LYS A 185 0.09 -4.32 -20.95
N GLY A 186 -0.98 -3.56 -21.04
CA GLY A 186 -1.31 -2.76 -22.22
C GLY A 186 -0.23 -1.73 -22.53
N GLY A 187 0.25 -1.02 -21.50
CA GLY A 187 1.31 -0.03 -21.61
C GLY A 187 2.63 -0.62 -22.12
N VAL A 188 3.08 -1.76 -21.53
CA VAL A 188 4.28 -2.49 -22.00
C VAL A 188 4.14 -2.87 -23.46
N CYS A 189 3.02 -3.50 -23.84
CA CYS A 189 2.81 -3.93 -25.21
C CYS A 189 2.90 -2.74 -26.18
N SER A 190 2.21 -1.64 -25.89
CA SER A 190 2.21 -0.46 -26.73
C SER A 190 3.59 0.18 -26.86
N GLU A 191 4.37 0.25 -25.77
CA GLU A 191 5.74 0.80 -25.83
C GLU A 191 6.69 -0.08 -26.62
N LEU A 192 6.66 -1.40 -26.41
CA LEU A 192 7.49 -2.35 -27.14
C LEU A 192 7.16 -2.38 -28.64
N GLU A 193 5.88 -2.42 -29.00
CA GLU A 193 5.42 -2.37 -30.39
C GLU A 193 5.85 -1.09 -31.09
N ARG A 194 5.70 0.07 -30.42
CA ARG A 194 6.15 1.37 -30.91
C ARG A 194 7.65 1.43 -31.19
N MET A 195 8.45 0.67 -30.43
CA MET A 195 9.90 0.58 -30.60
C MET A 195 10.34 -0.52 -31.56
N GLY A 196 9.40 -1.27 -32.15
CA GLY A 196 9.69 -2.35 -33.12
C GLY A 196 10.23 -3.62 -32.47
N ALA A 197 10.03 -3.81 -31.17
CA ALA A 197 10.33 -5.05 -30.47
C ALA A 197 9.25 -6.11 -30.73
N GLN A 198 9.60 -7.39 -30.57
CA GLN A 198 8.68 -8.50 -30.71
C GLN A 198 8.29 -9.09 -29.38
N ILE A 199 7.00 -9.25 -29.13
CA ILE A 199 6.49 -9.93 -27.92
C ILE A 199 6.18 -11.37 -28.28
N ASP A 200 6.94 -12.30 -27.74
CA ASP A 200 6.80 -13.73 -28.07
C ASP A 200 5.78 -14.43 -27.13
N TRP A 201 5.69 -14.00 -25.87
CA TRP A 201 4.71 -14.53 -24.93
C TRP A 201 4.29 -13.55 -23.84
N LYS A 202 3.11 -13.78 -23.31
CA LYS A 202 2.53 -13.07 -22.16
C LYS A 202 2.00 -14.10 -21.18
N LEU A 203 2.53 -14.11 -19.97
CA LEU A 203 2.12 -15.02 -18.91
C LEU A 203 1.48 -14.24 -17.76
N THR A 204 0.37 -14.78 -17.24
CA THR A 204 -0.32 -14.18 -16.10
C THR A 204 -0.75 -15.29 -15.16
N GLY A 205 -0.53 -15.08 -13.87
CA GLY A 205 -0.93 -15.97 -12.81
C GLY A 205 0.16 -16.20 -11.78
N ASN A 206 -0.28 -16.50 -10.56
CA ASN A 206 0.63 -16.91 -9.51
C ASN A 206 1.12 -18.32 -9.78
N LEU A 207 2.41 -18.43 -10.09
CA LEU A 207 3.05 -19.71 -10.33
C LEU A 207 3.51 -20.30 -8.99
N ASN A 208 2.88 -21.39 -8.55
CA ASN A 208 3.40 -22.24 -7.48
C ASN A 208 4.67 -22.99 -7.93
N GLU A 209 5.22 -23.88 -7.13
CA GLU A 209 6.46 -24.62 -7.48
C GLU A 209 6.39 -25.33 -8.82
N ASP A 210 5.26 -25.93 -9.17
CA ASP A 210 5.01 -26.51 -10.50
C ASP A 210 4.96 -25.44 -11.60
N GLY A 211 4.60 -24.22 -11.25
CA GLY A 211 4.44 -23.08 -12.16
C GLY A 211 5.77 -22.51 -12.66
N LEU A 212 6.87 -22.63 -11.91
CA LEU A 212 8.19 -22.26 -12.41
C LEU A 212 8.54 -23.06 -13.68
N THR A 213 8.05 -24.30 -13.78
CA THR A 213 8.15 -25.14 -14.98
C THR A 213 7.38 -24.56 -16.16
N ILE A 214 6.30 -23.81 -15.92
CA ILE A 214 5.55 -23.13 -16.98
C ILE A 214 6.37 -21.98 -17.56
N LEU A 215 7.06 -21.22 -16.70
CA LEU A 215 7.93 -20.12 -17.12
C LEU A 215 9.14 -20.66 -17.92
N GLU A 216 9.76 -21.74 -17.45
CA GLU A 216 10.87 -22.42 -18.14
C GLU A 216 10.50 -22.95 -19.53
N LYS A 217 9.25 -23.42 -19.70
CA LYS A 217 8.75 -23.95 -20.99
C LYS A 217 8.38 -22.87 -22.01
N GLN A 218 8.43 -21.59 -21.62
CA GLN A 218 8.18 -20.51 -22.57
C GLN A 218 9.28 -20.48 -23.63
N LYS A 219 8.92 -19.96 -24.81
CA LYS A 219 9.89 -19.73 -25.88
C LYS A 219 11.03 -18.85 -25.37
N PRO A 220 12.30 -19.20 -25.67
CA PRO A 220 13.43 -18.34 -25.33
C PRO A 220 13.26 -16.93 -25.89
N VAL A 221 13.58 -15.92 -25.09
CA VAL A 221 13.49 -14.49 -25.41
C VAL A 221 14.76 -13.76 -24.98
N ASP A 222 15.00 -12.57 -25.53
CA ASP A 222 16.13 -11.73 -25.10
C ASP A 222 15.86 -11.13 -23.72
N VAL A 223 14.60 -10.73 -23.43
CA VAL A 223 14.23 -9.98 -22.25
C VAL A 223 12.93 -10.51 -21.64
N VAL A 224 12.88 -10.63 -20.31
CA VAL A 224 11.67 -10.87 -19.53
C VAL A 224 11.34 -9.64 -18.71
N LEU A 225 10.16 -9.07 -18.93
CA LEU A 225 9.61 -7.97 -18.15
C LEU A 225 8.60 -8.49 -17.12
N THR A 226 8.85 -8.21 -15.85
CA THR A 226 7.97 -8.59 -14.73
C THR A 226 7.27 -7.35 -14.18
N LEU A 227 5.95 -7.44 -13.97
CA LEU A 227 5.10 -6.27 -13.73
C LEU A 227 4.68 -6.08 -12.27
N ASP A 228 5.07 -7.01 -11.40
CA ASP A 228 4.81 -6.99 -9.96
C ASP A 228 5.91 -7.75 -9.20
N ASP A 229 5.96 -7.54 -7.90
CA ASP A 229 7.02 -8.07 -7.04
C ASP A 229 7.11 -9.60 -7.06
N ARG A 230 5.97 -10.29 -6.99
CA ARG A 230 5.93 -11.75 -7.00
C ARG A 230 6.44 -12.33 -8.33
N SER A 231 6.10 -11.70 -9.45
CA SER A 231 6.64 -12.10 -10.77
C SER A 231 8.14 -11.83 -10.89
N VAL A 232 8.68 -10.76 -10.24
CA VAL A 232 10.13 -10.55 -10.13
C VAL A 232 10.80 -11.71 -9.42
N VAL A 233 10.26 -12.11 -8.26
CA VAL A 233 10.82 -13.20 -7.45
C VAL A 233 10.83 -14.52 -8.25
N GLN A 234 9.74 -14.85 -8.91
CA GLN A 234 9.62 -16.08 -9.70
C GLN A 234 10.54 -16.07 -10.93
N ALA A 235 10.60 -14.99 -11.68
CA ALA A 235 11.52 -14.85 -12.79
C ALA A 235 12.99 -14.81 -12.34
N GLY A 236 13.28 -14.15 -11.23
CA GLY A 236 14.60 -14.13 -10.61
C GLY A 236 15.08 -15.51 -10.18
N THR A 237 14.18 -16.33 -9.62
CA THR A 237 14.46 -17.75 -9.30
C THR A 237 14.84 -18.53 -10.57
N CYS A 238 14.01 -18.44 -11.61
CA CYS A 238 14.29 -19.12 -12.87
C CYS A 238 15.58 -18.61 -13.55
N SER A 239 15.84 -17.30 -13.51
CA SER A 239 17.07 -16.71 -14.07
C SER A 239 18.32 -17.21 -13.34
N LYS A 240 18.29 -17.24 -12.00
CA LYS A 240 19.39 -17.74 -11.18
C LYS A 240 19.73 -19.20 -11.49
N GLU A 241 18.73 -20.01 -11.79
CA GLU A 241 18.87 -21.42 -12.15
C GLU A 241 19.13 -21.63 -13.65
N ASN A 242 19.32 -20.55 -14.43
CA ASN A 242 19.50 -20.57 -15.88
C ASN A 242 18.32 -21.22 -16.64
N ARG A 243 17.12 -21.16 -16.11
CA ARG A 243 15.89 -21.73 -16.68
C ARG A 243 15.18 -20.76 -17.63
N LEU A 244 15.65 -19.51 -17.78
CA LEU A 244 15.16 -18.52 -18.72
C LEU A 244 16.06 -18.40 -19.97
N HIS A 245 16.88 -19.42 -20.23
CA HIS A 245 17.73 -19.51 -21.44
C HIS A 245 18.63 -18.28 -21.67
N GLY A 246 19.05 -17.61 -20.59
CA GLY A 246 19.92 -16.44 -20.65
C GLY A 246 19.20 -15.10 -20.87
N ALA A 247 17.88 -15.07 -20.79
CA ALA A 247 17.12 -13.81 -20.89
C ALA A 247 17.49 -12.83 -19.76
N ASP A 248 17.62 -11.55 -20.09
CA ASP A 248 17.77 -10.48 -19.12
C ASP A 248 16.42 -10.19 -18.44
N VAL A 249 16.39 -10.14 -17.12
CA VAL A 249 15.16 -9.87 -16.35
C VAL A 249 15.15 -8.44 -15.81
N TYR A 250 14.06 -7.71 -16.04
CA TYR A 250 13.77 -6.39 -15.49
C TYR A 250 12.40 -6.42 -14.85
N GLY A 251 12.22 -5.69 -13.73
CA GLY A 251 10.96 -5.81 -13.02
C GLY A 251 10.51 -4.60 -12.22
N ILE A 252 9.23 -4.65 -11.81
CA ILE A 252 8.63 -3.73 -10.85
C ILE A 252 8.47 -4.50 -9.54
N GLY A 253 9.17 -4.08 -8.48
CA GLY A 253 9.10 -4.76 -7.20
C GLY A 253 9.99 -4.11 -6.15
N ASN A 254 9.74 -4.42 -4.88
CA ASN A 254 10.40 -3.79 -3.73
C ASN A 254 10.68 -4.75 -2.56
N SER A 255 10.30 -6.02 -2.64
CA SER A 255 10.54 -6.97 -1.55
C SER A 255 12.03 -7.28 -1.39
N THR A 256 12.39 -7.72 -0.20
CA THR A 256 13.75 -8.20 0.10
C THR A 256 14.18 -9.32 -0.85
N GLU A 257 13.23 -10.16 -1.26
CA GLU A 257 13.48 -11.24 -2.22
C GLU A 257 13.79 -10.70 -3.62
N SER A 258 13.04 -9.71 -4.10
CA SER A 258 13.31 -9.02 -5.38
C SER A 258 14.68 -8.34 -5.36
N VAL A 259 15.02 -7.68 -4.25
CA VAL A 259 16.33 -7.06 -4.03
C VAL A 259 17.45 -8.09 -4.02
N TYR A 260 17.23 -9.27 -3.43
CA TYR A 260 18.19 -10.37 -3.47
C TYR A 260 18.52 -10.81 -4.92
N TYR A 261 17.51 -10.88 -5.81
CA TYR A 261 17.75 -11.24 -7.21
C TYR A 261 18.44 -10.12 -8.01
N LEU A 262 18.24 -8.86 -7.63
CA LEU A 262 19.01 -7.73 -8.15
C LEU A 262 20.49 -7.81 -7.71
N ASP A 263 20.74 -8.09 -6.43
CA ASP A 263 22.10 -8.17 -5.87
C ASP A 263 22.93 -9.31 -6.46
N ASN A 264 22.34 -10.48 -6.63
CA ASN A 264 23.03 -11.61 -7.26
C ASN A 264 23.13 -11.53 -8.80
N GLY A 265 22.50 -10.51 -9.42
CA GLY A 265 22.56 -10.26 -10.86
C GLY A 265 21.56 -11.05 -11.71
N SER A 266 20.64 -11.81 -11.09
CA SER A 266 19.57 -12.52 -11.80
C SER A 266 18.51 -11.57 -12.36
N VAL A 267 18.38 -10.40 -11.73
CA VAL A 267 17.58 -9.25 -12.21
C VAL A 267 18.51 -8.09 -12.50
N LYS A 268 18.34 -7.43 -13.63
CA LYS A 268 19.21 -6.32 -14.08
C LYS A 268 18.86 -4.99 -13.47
N CYS A 269 17.55 -4.76 -13.27
CA CYS A 269 17.02 -3.50 -12.82
C CYS A 269 15.67 -3.69 -12.14
N LEU A 270 15.42 -2.94 -11.08
CA LEU A 270 14.11 -2.80 -10.44
C LEU A 270 13.61 -1.37 -10.58
N VAL A 271 12.35 -1.23 -10.96
CA VAL A 271 11.57 0.00 -10.77
C VAL A 271 10.78 -0.18 -9.49
N VAL A 272 11.12 0.60 -8.47
CA VAL A 272 10.66 0.43 -7.09
C VAL A 272 9.67 1.54 -6.75
N PRO A 273 8.36 1.25 -6.59
CA PRO A 273 7.40 2.21 -6.05
C PRO A 273 7.72 2.55 -4.59
N ASP A 274 7.51 3.81 -4.19
CA ASP A 274 7.64 4.26 -2.80
C ASP A 274 6.41 3.84 -1.98
N GLU A 275 6.36 2.58 -1.63
CA GLU A 275 5.25 2.04 -0.85
C GLU A 275 5.23 2.52 0.61
N PHE A 276 6.40 2.87 1.17
CA PHE A 276 6.45 3.53 2.47
C PHE A 276 5.72 4.87 2.42
N GLY A 277 6.09 5.73 1.47
CA GLY A 277 5.43 7.02 1.26
C GLY A 277 3.94 6.86 0.99
N ALA A 278 3.55 5.84 0.22
CA ALA A 278 2.15 5.51 -0.02
C ALA A 278 1.39 5.22 1.28
N GLY A 279 1.93 4.35 2.12
CA GLY A 279 1.33 4.02 3.42
C GLY A 279 1.25 5.23 4.34
N TYR A 280 2.34 5.99 4.43
CA TYR A 280 2.40 7.20 5.26
C TYR A 280 1.34 8.23 4.84
N GLN A 281 1.19 8.48 3.55
CA GLN A 281 0.19 9.40 3.00
C GLN A 281 -1.25 8.92 3.22
N CYS A 282 -1.52 7.60 3.04
CA CYS A 282 -2.83 7.02 3.29
C CYS A 282 -3.29 7.30 4.72
N MET A 283 -2.48 6.96 5.70
CA MET A 283 -2.81 7.13 7.11
C MET A 283 -2.96 8.61 7.48
N THR A 284 -2.03 9.46 7.03
CA THR A 284 -2.06 10.90 7.31
C THR A 284 -3.35 11.55 6.81
N GLN A 285 -3.77 11.27 5.57
CA GLN A 285 -5.00 11.84 5.01
C GLN A 285 -6.25 11.37 5.74
N VAL A 286 -6.30 10.07 6.05
CA VAL A 286 -7.43 9.49 6.78
C VAL A 286 -7.58 10.14 8.16
N VAL A 287 -6.48 10.28 8.91
CA VAL A 287 -6.52 10.88 10.25
C VAL A 287 -6.84 12.38 10.19
N HIS A 288 -6.31 13.12 9.21
CA HIS A 288 -6.69 14.51 8.98
C HIS A 288 -8.19 14.64 8.72
N LYS A 289 -8.76 13.71 7.94
CA LYS A 289 -10.21 13.69 7.68
C LYS A 289 -11.01 13.42 8.94
N LEU A 290 -10.58 12.50 9.78
CA LEU A 290 -11.21 12.18 11.07
C LEU A 290 -11.11 13.37 12.06
N ASN A 291 -10.04 14.15 12.01
CA ASN A 291 -9.86 15.36 12.79
C ASN A 291 -10.73 16.55 12.33
N GLY A 292 -11.63 16.34 11.39
CA GLY A 292 -12.58 17.35 10.92
C GLY A 292 -12.09 18.22 9.79
N ASP A 293 -11.06 17.81 9.06
CA ASP A 293 -10.69 18.52 7.83
C ASP A 293 -11.85 18.46 6.83
N ILE A 294 -12.39 19.64 6.52
CA ILE A 294 -13.53 19.78 5.60
C ILE A 294 -13.13 19.55 4.14
N ARG A 295 -11.84 19.61 3.82
CA ARG A 295 -11.35 19.31 2.48
C ARG A 295 -11.65 17.87 2.10
N LYS A 296 -11.75 17.62 0.81
CA LYS A 296 -11.77 16.25 0.28
C LYS A 296 -10.45 15.57 0.61
N MET A 297 -10.50 14.27 0.85
CA MET A 297 -9.32 13.45 0.70
C MET A 297 -8.89 13.48 -0.77
N GLU A 298 -7.60 13.59 -1.03
CA GLU A 298 -7.05 13.75 -2.37
C GLU A 298 -6.38 12.46 -2.82
N ASP A 299 -6.56 12.13 -4.11
CA ASP A 299 -5.80 11.04 -4.73
C ASP A 299 -4.30 11.38 -4.69
N GLN A 300 -3.49 10.39 -4.37
CA GLN A 300 -2.04 10.53 -4.29
C GLN A 300 -1.36 9.68 -5.35
N THR A 301 -0.40 10.26 -6.05
CA THR A 301 0.49 9.53 -6.95
C THR A 301 1.77 9.16 -6.22
N VAL A 302 2.03 7.86 -6.13
CA VAL A 302 3.23 7.30 -5.49
C VAL A 302 4.42 7.50 -6.41
N GLN A 303 5.51 8.03 -5.86
CA GLN A 303 6.77 8.16 -6.58
C GLN A 303 7.43 6.79 -6.77
N TYR A 304 8.42 6.70 -7.65
CA TYR A 304 9.22 5.50 -7.83
C TYR A 304 10.70 5.84 -7.99
N THR A 305 11.54 4.86 -7.73
CA THR A 305 12.99 4.95 -7.92
C THR A 305 13.45 3.78 -8.78
N VAL A 306 14.39 4.04 -9.68
CA VAL A 306 15.07 2.98 -10.45
C VAL A 306 16.30 2.54 -9.66
N ILE A 307 16.44 1.25 -9.45
CA ILE A 307 17.56 0.68 -8.70
C ILE A 307 18.27 -0.37 -9.55
N ARG A 308 19.57 -0.18 -9.70
CA ARG A 308 20.49 -1.13 -10.32
C ARG A 308 21.45 -1.68 -9.28
N ARG A 309 22.05 -2.83 -9.57
CA ARG A 309 22.98 -3.49 -8.64
C ARG A 309 24.10 -2.55 -8.17
N SER A 310 24.68 -1.75 -9.08
CA SER A 310 25.76 -0.80 -8.75
C SER A 310 25.37 0.28 -7.75
N GLU A 311 24.08 0.58 -7.61
CA GLU A 311 23.53 1.64 -6.75
C GLU A 311 22.78 1.08 -5.54
N LEU A 312 22.66 -0.25 -5.44
CA LEU A 312 21.86 -0.95 -4.43
C LEU A 312 22.20 -0.50 -3.01
N PHE A 313 23.48 -0.34 -2.72
CA PHE A 313 23.98 0.02 -1.38
C PHE A 313 24.28 1.52 -1.23
N SER A 314 23.80 2.37 -2.14
CA SER A 314 23.83 3.82 -1.89
C SER A 314 22.93 4.17 -0.71
N GLU A 315 23.30 5.19 0.08
CA GLU A 315 22.56 5.62 1.28
C GLU A 315 21.06 5.81 0.98
N ARG A 316 20.73 6.52 -0.08
CA ARG A 316 19.35 6.75 -0.51
C ARG A 316 18.57 5.46 -0.81
N ASN A 317 19.20 4.50 -1.48
CA ASN A 317 18.52 3.24 -1.84
C ASN A 317 18.42 2.29 -0.66
N GLN A 318 19.38 2.35 0.28
CA GLN A 318 19.28 1.62 1.54
C GLN A 318 18.10 2.12 2.38
N GLU A 319 17.89 3.43 2.49
CA GLU A 319 16.73 4.00 3.16
C GLU A 319 15.41 3.53 2.54
N LEU A 320 15.33 3.51 1.20
CA LEU A 320 14.12 3.10 0.49
C LEU A 320 13.81 1.60 0.65
N LEU A 321 14.84 0.75 0.52
CA LEU A 321 14.67 -0.71 0.46
C LEU A 321 14.69 -1.38 1.83
N PHE A 322 15.44 -0.83 2.78
CA PHE A 322 15.71 -1.45 4.08
C PHE A 322 15.24 -0.61 5.25
N ILE A 323 14.27 0.26 5.03
CA ILE A 323 13.69 1.17 6.04
C ILE A 323 13.22 0.43 7.30
N MET A 324 12.99 -0.88 7.21
CA MET A 324 12.55 -1.73 8.32
C MET A 324 13.69 -2.38 9.10
N SER A 325 14.94 -2.18 8.68
CA SER A 325 16.12 -2.79 9.33
C SER A 325 16.82 -1.83 10.29
N GLN A 326 16.30 -0.63 10.46
CA GLN A 326 16.68 0.35 11.45
C GLN A 326 15.64 0.37 12.58
#